data_bd3873ec71f6fbf812382130b587fc39
#
_entry.id   bd3873ec71f6fbf812382130b587fc39
#
_cell.length_a   1.000
_cell.length_b   1.000
_cell.length_c   1.000
_cell.angle_alpha   90.00
_cell.angle_beta   90.00
_cell.angle_gamma   90.00
#
_symmetry.space_group_name_H-M   'P 1'
#
loop_
_entity.id
_entity.type
_entity.pdbx_description
1 polymer ?
#
loop_
_entity_poly.entity_id
_entity_poly.type
_entity_poly.pdbx_seq_one_letter_code
_entity_poly.pdbx_strand_id
1 'polypeptide(L)'
;MAKKEETISLIDTFSEFKELKNIDRTTMVSVLEESFRSVIAKMFGTDENYDVIVNPDKGDFEIWRNREVVADEDLTNPNMQISLTEAQKIDASYEVGEEVTDEVIFAKFGRRAILNLRQTLASKILELEKDSLYNKYIDRVGTVISAEVYQIWKKEMLLLDDEGNELLLPKTEQIPSDFYRKGETARAVVARVDNKNNNPKIILSRTSPVFLQRLFEMEVPEINDGLITIKKIARIPGERAKIAVESYDDRIDPVGACVGVKGSRIHGIVRESVSYTHLRAHETSQDLV
;
A
#
# COMPACT_ATOMS: atom_id res chain seq x y z
N MET A 1 -21.20 8.72 35.31
CA MET A 1 -20.15 9.43 34.56
C MET A 1 -19.24 8.49 33.82
N ALA A 2 -18.87 7.30 34.30
CA ALA A 2 -18.00 6.33 33.58
C ALA A 2 -18.55 5.80 32.22
N LYS A 3 -19.87 5.71 32.10
CA LYS A 3 -20.52 5.20 30.87
C LYS A 3 -20.37 6.11 29.63
N LYS A 4 -20.11 7.41 29.86
CA LYS A 4 -19.99 8.40 28.79
C LYS A 4 -18.55 8.49 28.22
N GLU A 5 -17.55 8.21 29.05
CA GLU A 5 -16.15 8.25 28.66
C GLU A 5 -15.72 7.05 27.79
N GLU A 6 -16.27 5.85 28.07
CA GLU A 6 -15.94 4.65 27.28
C GLU A 6 -16.58 4.68 25.89
N THR A 7 -17.79 5.23 25.77
CA THR A 7 -18.45 5.42 24.47
C THR A 7 -17.75 6.49 23.61
N ILE A 8 -17.26 7.57 24.23
CA ILE A 8 -16.51 8.64 23.55
C ILE A 8 -15.19 8.11 23.00
N SER A 9 -14.48 7.26 23.73
CA SER A 9 -13.20 6.66 23.27
C SER A 9 -13.34 5.76 22.05
N LEU A 10 -14.47 5.09 21.86
CA LEU A 10 -14.74 4.30 20.64
C LEU A 10 -15.14 5.19 19.47
N ILE A 11 -15.94 6.21 19.69
CA ILE A 11 -16.32 7.21 18.68
C ILE A 11 -15.09 7.98 18.18
N ASP A 12 -14.15 8.33 19.07
CA ASP A 12 -12.88 8.98 18.70
C ASP A 12 -12.04 8.05 17.80
N THR A 13 -11.99 6.76 18.12
CA THR A 13 -11.32 5.75 17.28
C THR A 13 -12.00 5.63 15.90
N PHE A 14 -13.33 5.68 15.84
CA PHE A 14 -14.10 5.70 14.59
C PHE A 14 -13.86 7.00 13.79
N SER A 15 -13.68 8.13 14.45
CA SER A 15 -13.39 9.42 13.81
C SER A 15 -11.97 9.45 13.22
N GLU A 16 -10.99 8.91 13.94
CA GLU A 16 -9.63 8.71 13.44
C GLU A 16 -9.62 7.80 12.19
N PHE A 17 -10.47 6.78 12.15
CA PHE A 17 -10.67 5.91 10.99
C PHE A 17 -11.22 6.66 9.77
N LYS A 18 -12.14 7.60 9.98
CA LYS A 18 -12.76 8.38 8.91
C LYS A 18 -11.78 9.34 8.24
N GLU A 19 -10.74 9.76 8.96
CA GLU A 19 -9.66 10.62 8.46
C GLU A 19 -8.54 9.85 7.77
N LEU A 20 -8.47 8.52 7.92
CA LEU A 20 -7.49 7.68 7.24
C LEU A 20 -7.77 7.65 5.74
N LYS A 21 -6.84 8.22 5.01
CA LYS A 21 -6.84 8.46 3.56
C LYS A 21 -7.15 7.17 2.78
N ASN A 22 -8.17 7.22 1.92
CA ASN A 22 -8.45 6.26 0.86
C ASN A 22 -8.89 4.83 1.22
N ILE A 23 -9.40 4.57 2.42
CA ILE A 23 -10.06 3.29 2.69
C ILE A 23 -11.52 3.41 2.27
N ASP A 24 -11.94 2.51 1.37
CA ASP A 24 -13.34 2.41 0.96
C ASP A 24 -14.23 2.07 2.15
N ARG A 25 -15.42 2.66 2.17
CA ARG A 25 -16.39 2.53 3.26
C ARG A 25 -16.79 1.07 3.54
N THR A 26 -16.94 0.28 2.49
CA THR A 26 -17.27 -1.15 2.58
C THR A 26 -16.13 -1.93 3.23
N THR A 27 -14.89 -1.64 2.86
CA THR A 27 -13.69 -2.23 3.46
C THR A 27 -13.59 -1.87 4.94
N MET A 28 -13.89 -0.62 5.30
CA MET A 28 -13.87 -0.17 6.69
C MET A 28 -14.89 -0.93 7.56
N VAL A 29 -16.12 -1.09 7.07
CA VAL A 29 -17.16 -1.86 7.77
C VAL A 29 -16.72 -3.31 7.97
N SER A 30 -16.21 -3.95 6.92
CA SER A 30 -15.73 -5.35 6.98
C SER A 30 -14.60 -5.53 7.99
N VAL A 31 -13.65 -4.60 8.05
CA VAL A 31 -12.53 -4.64 9.02
C VAL A 31 -13.01 -4.46 10.45
N LEU A 32 -13.99 -3.58 10.66
CA LEU A 32 -14.60 -3.39 11.98
C LEU A 32 -15.32 -4.66 12.44
N GLU A 33 -16.18 -5.22 11.59
CA GLU A 33 -16.89 -6.47 11.87
C GLU A 33 -15.93 -7.62 12.18
N GLU A 34 -14.89 -7.82 11.34
CA GLU A 34 -13.86 -8.84 11.55
C GLU A 34 -13.08 -8.62 12.84
N SER A 35 -12.79 -7.37 13.20
CA SER A 35 -12.10 -7.03 14.43
C SER A 35 -12.92 -7.33 15.65
N PHE A 36 -14.22 -7.03 15.64
CA PHE A 36 -15.15 -7.41 16.73
C PHE A 36 -15.26 -8.93 16.85
N ARG A 37 -15.45 -9.65 15.73
CA ARG A 37 -15.50 -11.11 15.72
C ARG A 37 -14.22 -11.73 16.28
N SER A 38 -13.06 -11.22 15.90
CA SER A 38 -11.76 -11.68 16.45
C SER A 38 -11.65 -11.49 17.96
N VAL A 39 -12.17 -10.40 18.50
CA VAL A 39 -12.16 -10.17 19.96
C VAL A 39 -13.15 -11.10 20.67
N ILE A 40 -14.34 -11.29 20.11
CA ILE A 40 -15.37 -12.20 20.62
C ILE A 40 -14.83 -13.63 20.64
N ALA A 41 -14.24 -14.10 19.53
CA ALA A 41 -13.64 -15.44 19.44
C ALA A 41 -12.52 -15.66 20.49
N LYS A 42 -11.70 -14.64 20.74
CA LYS A 42 -10.65 -14.70 21.78
C LYS A 42 -11.21 -14.77 23.20
N MET A 43 -12.39 -14.17 23.42
CA MET A 43 -12.99 -14.12 24.76
C MET A 43 -13.87 -15.34 25.07
N PHE A 44 -14.60 -15.81 24.08
CA PHE A 44 -15.63 -16.84 24.26
C PHE A 44 -15.27 -18.17 23.57
N GLY A 45 -14.17 -18.21 22.82
CA GLY A 45 -13.69 -19.40 22.10
C GLY A 45 -14.32 -19.60 20.73
N THR A 46 -15.41 -18.90 20.41
CA THR A 46 -16.10 -18.90 19.13
C THR A 46 -16.79 -17.57 18.86
N ASP A 47 -17.02 -17.23 17.61
CA ASP A 47 -17.82 -16.09 17.15
C ASP A 47 -18.99 -16.52 16.24
N GLU A 48 -19.19 -17.83 16.06
CA GLU A 48 -20.19 -18.37 15.11
C GLU A 48 -21.63 -17.99 15.47
N ASN A 49 -21.90 -17.83 16.77
CA ASN A 49 -23.21 -17.47 17.28
C ASN A 49 -23.36 -15.97 17.55
N TYR A 50 -22.50 -15.14 16.96
CA TYR A 50 -22.56 -13.68 17.10
C TYR A 50 -22.74 -13.01 15.75
N ASP A 51 -23.68 -12.06 15.70
CA ASP A 51 -23.87 -11.14 14.60
C ASP A 51 -23.40 -9.75 15.01
N VAL A 52 -22.45 -9.21 14.24
CA VAL A 52 -21.91 -7.87 14.44
C VAL A 52 -22.41 -6.99 13.30
N ILE A 53 -23.16 -5.95 13.65
CA ILE A 53 -23.70 -5.00 12.69
C ILE A 53 -23.06 -3.64 12.95
N VAL A 54 -22.35 -3.12 11.95
CA VAL A 54 -21.71 -1.80 12.03
C VAL A 54 -22.47 -0.82 11.15
N ASN A 55 -22.91 0.30 11.74
CA ASN A 55 -23.52 1.40 11.02
C ASN A 55 -22.49 2.55 10.83
N PRO A 56 -21.89 2.68 9.66
CA PRO A 56 -20.83 3.66 9.43
C PRO A 56 -21.34 5.10 9.36
N ASP A 57 -22.66 5.32 9.16
CA ASP A 57 -23.25 6.66 9.08
C ASP A 57 -23.38 7.28 10.45
N LYS A 58 -23.79 6.48 11.44
CA LYS A 58 -23.98 6.91 12.82
C LYS A 58 -22.73 6.72 13.67
N GLY A 59 -21.78 5.88 13.22
CA GLY A 59 -20.64 5.45 14.02
C GLY A 59 -21.05 4.51 15.17
N ASP A 60 -22.20 3.84 15.03
CA ASP A 60 -22.74 2.90 16.00
C ASP A 60 -22.47 1.46 15.55
N PHE A 61 -22.43 0.56 16.48
CA PHE A 61 -22.38 -0.87 16.23
C PHE A 61 -23.29 -1.60 17.22
N GLU A 62 -23.83 -2.71 16.75
CA GLU A 62 -24.66 -3.62 17.53
C GLU A 62 -24.05 -5.02 17.48
N ILE A 63 -24.06 -5.72 18.59
CA ILE A 63 -23.62 -7.10 18.68
C ILE A 63 -24.78 -7.92 19.18
N TRP A 64 -25.20 -8.87 18.37
CA TRP A 64 -26.28 -9.79 18.69
C TRP A 64 -25.70 -11.17 18.92
N ARG A 65 -26.19 -11.87 19.94
CA ARG A 65 -25.79 -13.23 20.25
C ARG A 65 -26.98 -14.13 20.12
N ASN A 66 -26.82 -15.20 19.34
CA ASN A 66 -27.80 -16.23 19.11
C ASN A 66 -27.51 -17.42 20.06
N ARG A 67 -28.50 -17.83 20.83
CA ARG A 67 -28.37 -18.94 21.78
C ARG A 67 -29.55 -19.87 21.64
N GLU A 68 -29.28 -21.18 21.71
CA GLU A 68 -30.29 -22.22 21.72
C GLU A 68 -30.92 -22.35 23.12
N VAL A 69 -32.23 -22.44 23.20
CA VAL A 69 -32.96 -22.69 24.46
C VAL A 69 -32.85 -24.17 24.81
N VAL A 70 -32.28 -24.45 25.97
CA VAL A 70 -32.14 -25.80 26.51
C VAL A 70 -32.87 -25.94 27.85
N ALA A 71 -33.17 -27.17 28.26
CA ALA A 71 -33.68 -27.40 29.62
C ALA A 71 -32.67 -26.94 30.66
N ASP A 72 -33.13 -26.45 31.79
CA ASP A 72 -32.26 -25.87 32.85
C ASP A 72 -31.19 -26.85 33.34
N GLU A 73 -31.45 -28.18 33.23
CA GLU A 73 -30.51 -29.27 33.60
C GLU A 73 -29.46 -29.56 32.51
N ASP A 74 -29.73 -29.18 31.25
CA ASP A 74 -28.90 -29.50 30.08
C ASP A 74 -27.96 -28.32 29.69
N LEU A 75 -27.94 -27.23 30.46
CA LEU A 75 -27.09 -26.08 30.20
C LEU A 75 -25.62 -26.40 30.40
N THR A 76 -24.89 -26.63 29.34
CA THR A 76 -23.45 -26.95 29.33
C THR A 76 -22.58 -25.75 28.94
N ASN A 77 -23.02 -24.93 28.02
CA ASN A 77 -22.29 -23.77 27.52
C ASN A 77 -23.15 -22.49 27.51
N PRO A 78 -23.04 -21.63 28.54
CA PRO A 78 -23.84 -20.43 28.64
C PRO A 78 -23.63 -19.41 27.49
N ASN A 79 -22.56 -19.60 26.69
CA ASN A 79 -22.30 -18.72 25.56
C ASN A 79 -23.14 -19.10 24.32
N MET A 80 -23.41 -20.39 24.12
CA MET A 80 -24.19 -20.89 22.99
C MET A 80 -25.63 -21.31 23.37
N GLN A 81 -25.88 -21.47 24.65
CA GLN A 81 -27.13 -21.98 25.20
C GLN A 81 -27.71 -21.03 26.25
N ILE A 82 -29.04 -21.02 26.38
CA ILE A 82 -29.75 -20.30 27.39
C ILE A 82 -30.76 -21.26 28.08
N SER A 83 -30.89 -21.20 29.38
CA SER A 83 -31.89 -22.01 30.08
C SER A 83 -33.30 -21.56 29.74
N LEU A 84 -34.27 -22.47 29.75
CA LEU A 84 -35.66 -22.18 29.48
C LEU A 84 -36.20 -21.11 30.47
N THR A 85 -35.81 -21.19 31.71
CA THR A 85 -36.21 -20.22 32.75
C THR A 85 -35.68 -18.80 32.43
N GLU A 86 -34.51 -18.65 31.89
CA GLU A 86 -33.95 -17.37 31.47
C GLU A 86 -34.54 -16.88 30.14
N ALA A 87 -34.77 -17.76 29.18
CA ALA A 87 -35.40 -17.44 27.90
C ALA A 87 -36.83 -16.91 28.11
N GLN A 88 -37.60 -17.55 28.98
CA GLN A 88 -38.98 -17.14 29.34
C GLN A 88 -39.07 -15.80 30.12
N LYS A 89 -37.99 -15.31 30.69
CA LYS A 89 -37.93 -13.93 31.23
C LYS A 89 -37.84 -12.88 30.13
N ILE A 90 -37.34 -13.26 28.96
CA ILE A 90 -37.25 -12.37 27.77
C ILE A 90 -38.59 -12.37 27.06
N ASP A 91 -39.12 -13.57 26.73
CA ASP A 91 -40.48 -13.74 26.22
C ASP A 91 -41.01 -15.10 26.71
N ALA A 92 -42.22 -15.07 27.27
CA ALA A 92 -42.87 -16.25 27.83
C ALA A 92 -43.26 -17.33 26.80
N SER A 93 -43.15 -17.04 25.51
CA SER A 93 -43.49 -17.95 24.43
C SER A 93 -42.35 -18.90 24.02
N TYR A 94 -41.15 -18.71 24.52
CA TYR A 94 -40.01 -19.54 24.15
C TYR A 94 -40.13 -20.98 24.65
N GLU A 95 -39.82 -21.92 23.74
CA GLU A 95 -39.77 -23.36 24.01
C GLU A 95 -38.35 -23.91 23.82
N VAL A 96 -38.10 -25.11 24.39
CA VAL A 96 -36.80 -25.80 24.24
C VAL A 96 -36.53 -26.14 22.77
N GLY A 97 -35.35 -25.81 22.27
CA GLY A 97 -34.94 -25.99 20.89
C GLY A 97 -35.16 -24.75 20.00
N GLU A 98 -35.71 -23.67 20.54
CA GLU A 98 -35.81 -22.41 19.83
C GLU A 98 -34.53 -21.58 19.97
N GLU A 99 -34.34 -20.62 19.09
CA GLU A 99 -33.19 -19.72 19.08
C GLU A 99 -33.57 -18.37 19.67
N VAL A 100 -32.82 -17.92 20.65
CA VAL A 100 -33.00 -16.60 21.30
C VAL A 100 -31.84 -15.70 20.89
N THR A 101 -32.20 -14.54 20.34
CA THR A 101 -31.25 -13.49 20.00
C THR A 101 -31.26 -12.40 21.09
N ASP A 102 -30.14 -12.17 21.74
CA ASP A 102 -29.98 -11.12 22.75
C ASP A 102 -28.88 -10.13 22.35
N GLU A 103 -29.15 -8.84 22.63
CA GLU A 103 -28.17 -7.79 22.42
C GLU A 103 -27.06 -7.85 23.46
N VAL A 104 -25.82 -7.84 23.00
CA VAL A 104 -24.64 -7.89 23.84
C VAL A 104 -23.97 -6.52 23.90
N ILE A 105 -23.98 -5.92 25.08
CA ILE A 105 -23.35 -4.62 25.30
C ILE A 105 -21.84 -4.82 25.42
N PHE A 106 -21.07 -4.37 24.42
CA PHE A 106 -19.60 -4.53 24.37
C PHE A 106 -18.89 -3.92 25.60
N ALA A 107 -19.40 -2.84 26.16
CA ALA A 107 -18.84 -2.23 27.37
C ALA A 107 -18.79 -3.20 28.57
N LYS A 108 -19.64 -4.24 28.59
CA LYS A 108 -19.65 -5.26 29.64
C LYS A 108 -18.48 -6.26 29.52
N PHE A 109 -17.79 -6.33 28.37
CA PHE A 109 -16.63 -7.20 28.18
C PHE A 109 -15.38 -6.72 28.93
N GLY A 110 -15.42 -5.51 29.46
CA GLY A 110 -14.37 -4.95 30.29
C GLY A 110 -13.18 -4.36 29.50
N ARG A 111 -12.28 -3.71 30.24
CA ARG A 111 -11.16 -2.95 29.66
C ARG A 111 -10.23 -3.78 28.77
N ARG A 112 -10.06 -5.06 29.07
CA ARG A 112 -9.17 -5.94 28.30
C ARG A 112 -9.70 -6.18 26.89
N ALA A 113 -11.02 -6.33 26.72
CA ALA A 113 -11.64 -6.48 25.40
C ALA A 113 -11.51 -5.20 24.57
N ILE A 114 -11.71 -4.03 25.19
CA ILE A 114 -11.56 -2.73 24.53
C ILE A 114 -10.11 -2.53 24.05
N LEU A 115 -9.12 -2.88 24.86
CA LEU A 115 -7.70 -2.80 24.48
C LEU A 115 -7.37 -3.78 23.33
N ASN A 116 -7.88 -5.02 23.40
CA ASN A 116 -7.70 -6.00 22.33
C ASN A 116 -8.32 -5.53 21.02
N LEU A 117 -9.54 -4.97 21.05
CA LEU A 117 -10.20 -4.42 19.88
C LEU A 117 -9.34 -3.31 19.25
N ARG A 118 -8.87 -2.36 20.07
CA ARG A 118 -8.03 -1.25 19.61
C ARG A 118 -6.73 -1.75 18.95
N GLN A 119 -6.06 -2.76 19.55
CA GLN A 119 -4.86 -3.35 18.98
C GLN A 119 -5.15 -4.10 17.68
N THR A 120 -6.24 -4.88 17.62
CA THR A 120 -6.64 -5.61 16.41
C THR A 120 -6.96 -4.64 15.28
N LEU A 121 -7.72 -3.60 15.56
CA LEU A 121 -8.04 -2.54 14.60
C LEU A 121 -6.78 -1.86 14.07
N ALA A 122 -5.89 -1.40 14.95
CA ALA A 122 -4.64 -0.76 14.54
C ALA A 122 -3.78 -1.69 13.65
N SER A 123 -3.72 -2.98 13.97
CA SER A 123 -3.00 -3.96 13.16
C SER A 123 -3.62 -4.16 11.77
N LYS A 124 -4.95 -4.24 11.71
CA LYS A 124 -5.68 -4.41 10.44
C LYS A 124 -5.57 -3.17 9.54
N ILE A 125 -5.62 -1.98 10.11
CA ILE A 125 -5.42 -0.74 9.35
C ILE A 125 -4.02 -0.72 8.74
N LEU A 126 -3.00 -0.99 9.56
CA LEU A 126 -1.62 -1.03 9.08
C LEU A 126 -1.42 -2.09 7.98
N GLU A 127 -2.13 -3.21 8.04
CA GLU A 127 -2.15 -4.23 7.00
C GLU A 127 -2.76 -3.69 5.71
N LEU A 128 -3.92 -3.04 5.77
CA LEU A 128 -4.57 -2.42 4.61
C LEU A 128 -3.74 -1.30 3.98
N GLU A 129 -3.10 -0.46 4.78
CA GLU A 129 -2.19 0.58 4.28
C GLU A 129 -1.02 -0.02 3.51
N LYS A 130 -0.44 -1.12 4.02
CA LYS A 130 0.64 -1.83 3.36
C LYS A 130 0.20 -2.50 2.06
N ASP A 131 -0.98 -3.11 2.04
CA ASP A 131 -1.53 -3.73 0.84
C ASP A 131 -1.87 -2.68 -0.23
N SER A 132 -2.42 -1.55 0.18
CA SER A 132 -2.68 -0.41 -0.71
C SER A 132 -1.38 0.14 -1.30
N LEU A 133 -0.35 0.30 -0.46
CA LEU A 133 0.98 0.73 -0.90
C LEU A 133 1.60 -0.26 -1.89
N TYR A 134 1.52 -1.56 -1.61
CA TYR A 134 2.00 -2.61 -2.50
C TYR A 134 1.31 -2.56 -3.86
N ASN A 135 -0.02 -2.54 -3.89
CA ASN A 135 -0.81 -2.50 -5.12
C ASN A 135 -0.52 -1.23 -5.93
N LYS A 136 -0.43 -0.07 -5.27
CA LYS A 136 -0.09 1.19 -5.93
C LYS A 136 1.25 1.15 -6.66
N TYR A 137 2.27 0.54 -6.06
CA TYR A 137 3.62 0.56 -6.62
C TYR A 137 3.93 -0.64 -7.50
N ILE A 138 3.22 -1.77 -7.38
CA ILE A 138 3.41 -2.90 -8.29
C ILE A 138 3.03 -2.51 -9.73
N ASP A 139 1.97 -1.71 -9.88
CA ASP A 139 1.54 -1.20 -11.18
C ASP A 139 2.48 -0.11 -11.74
N ARG A 140 3.30 0.48 -10.88
CA ARG A 140 4.30 1.48 -11.26
C ARG A 140 5.68 0.91 -11.55
N VAL A 141 5.88 -0.40 -11.44
CA VAL A 141 7.18 -1.02 -11.79
C VAL A 141 7.54 -0.70 -13.23
N GLY A 142 8.77 -0.22 -13.44
CA GLY A 142 9.26 0.25 -14.73
C GLY A 142 8.89 1.70 -15.07
N THR A 143 8.20 2.46 -14.23
CA THR A 143 7.97 3.90 -14.42
C THR A 143 9.01 4.73 -13.67
N VAL A 144 9.30 5.93 -14.17
CA VAL A 144 10.18 6.91 -13.50
C VAL A 144 9.34 7.72 -12.53
N ILE A 145 9.86 7.85 -11.33
CA ILE A 145 9.30 8.73 -10.30
C ILE A 145 10.35 9.72 -9.83
N SER A 146 9.88 10.87 -9.35
CA SER A 146 10.67 11.88 -8.67
C SER A 146 10.36 11.82 -7.19
N ALA A 147 11.38 11.76 -6.34
CA ALA A 147 11.20 11.69 -4.90
C ALA A 147 12.27 12.49 -4.18
N GLU A 148 11.92 13.05 -3.02
CA GLU A 148 12.84 13.84 -2.20
C GLU A 148 13.73 12.95 -1.35
N VAL A 149 15.02 13.24 -1.31
CA VAL A 149 15.97 12.53 -0.45
C VAL A 149 15.75 12.94 1.01
N TYR A 150 15.20 12.02 1.78
CA TYR A 150 14.90 12.23 3.20
C TYR A 150 16.09 11.88 4.10
N GLN A 151 16.72 10.72 3.86
CA GLN A 151 17.85 10.26 4.65
C GLN A 151 18.85 9.44 3.82
N ILE A 152 20.15 9.63 4.12
CA ILE A 152 21.23 8.94 3.43
C ILE A 152 21.96 8.04 4.44
N TRP A 153 21.97 6.73 4.18
CA TRP A 153 22.71 5.74 4.95
C TRP A 153 23.88 5.18 4.14
N LYS A 154 24.76 4.43 4.80
CA LYS A 154 25.93 3.83 4.13
C LYS A 154 25.58 2.89 2.99
N LYS A 155 24.47 2.19 3.08
CA LYS A 155 24.08 1.13 2.13
C LYS A 155 22.93 1.53 1.20
N GLU A 156 22.12 2.53 1.56
CA GLU A 156 20.92 2.92 0.83
C GLU A 156 20.56 4.38 1.14
N MET A 157 19.74 4.95 0.28
CA MET A 157 19.07 6.22 0.54
C MET A 157 17.57 5.99 0.70
N LEU A 158 16.97 6.67 1.66
CA LEU A 158 15.53 6.75 1.84
C LEU A 158 15.04 8.02 1.16
N LEU A 159 14.08 7.84 0.26
CA LEU A 159 13.40 8.93 -0.42
C LEU A 159 11.93 8.92 -0.03
N LEU A 160 11.30 10.08 -0.12
CA LEU A 160 9.86 10.24 0.07
C LEU A 160 9.23 10.73 -1.23
N ASP A 161 8.12 10.14 -1.61
CA ASP A 161 7.28 10.68 -2.68
C ASP A 161 6.42 11.86 -2.19
N ASP A 162 5.62 12.43 -3.08
CA ASP A 162 4.74 13.58 -2.78
C ASP A 162 3.67 13.27 -1.70
N GLU A 163 3.38 11.99 -1.47
CA GLU A 163 2.44 11.53 -0.45
C GLU A 163 3.11 11.12 0.86
N GLY A 164 4.45 11.18 0.92
CA GLY A 164 5.24 10.78 2.07
C GLY A 164 5.51 9.27 2.18
N ASN A 165 5.29 8.51 1.08
CA ASN A 165 5.63 7.09 1.08
C ASN A 165 7.14 6.88 1.00
N GLU A 166 7.62 5.88 1.73
CA GLU A 166 9.04 5.54 1.79
C GLU A 166 9.49 4.73 0.59
N LEU A 167 10.52 5.21 -0.09
CA LEU A 167 11.14 4.60 -1.26
C LEU A 167 12.62 4.39 -1.00
N LEU A 168 13.13 3.21 -1.32
CA LEU A 168 14.52 2.85 -1.05
C LEU A 168 15.34 2.85 -2.34
N LEU A 169 16.47 3.54 -2.32
CA LEU A 169 17.48 3.49 -3.39
C LEU A 169 18.78 2.89 -2.86
N PRO A 170 18.97 1.56 -2.97
CA PRO A 170 20.18 0.88 -2.52
C PRO A 170 21.43 1.42 -3.22
N LYS A 171 22.59 1.37 -2.57
CA LYS A 171 23.85 1.85 -3.13
C LYS A 171 24.24 1.14 -4.44
N THR A 172 23.86 -0.11 -4.59
CA THR A 172 24.07 -0.89 -5.82
C THR A 172 23.22 -0.40 -7.00
N GLU A 173 22.14 0.31 -6.71
CA GLU A 173 21.20 0.86 -7.67
C GLU A 173 21.42 2.37 -7.90
N GLN A 174 22.42 2.96 -7.26
CA GLN A 174 22.86 4.35 -7.47
C GLN A 174 23.94 4.39 -8.55
N ILE A 175 23.94 5.44 -9.34
CA ILE A 175 25.06 5.70 -10.25
C ILE A 175 26.28 6.08 -9.40
N PRO A 176 27.49 5.53 -9.65
CA PRO A 176 28.65 5.78 -8.82
C PRO A 176 29.02 7.26 -8.62
N SER A 177 28.69 8.09 -9.60
CA SER A 177 28.92 9.54 -9.58
C SER A 177 27.80 10.35 -8.96
N ASP A 178 26.68 9.72 -8.59
CA ASP A 178 25.55 10.40 -7.96
C ASP A 178 25.94 10.90 -6.57
N PHE A 179 25.71 12.17 -6.35
CA PHE A 179 25.88 12.80 -5.06
C PHE A 179 24.64 13.62 -4.74
N TYR A 180 23.87 13.14 -3.78
CA TYR A 180 22.66 13.80 -3.31
C TYR A 180 22.80 14.30 -1.89
N ARG A 181 22.11 15.38 -1.58
CA ARG A 181 21.96 15.93 -0.23
C ARG A 181 20.51 15.72 0.22
N LYS A 182 20.32 15.74 1.53
CA LYS A 182 18.98 15.75 2.11
C LYS A 182 18.19 16.95 1.59
N GLY A 183 16.93 16.71 1.17
CA GLY A 183 16.04 17.73 0.59
C GLY A 183 16.17 17.89 -0.93
N GLU A 184 17.12 17.21 -1.59
CA GLU A 184 17.22 17.23 -3.04
C GLU A 184 16.29 16.19 -3.66
N THR A 185 15.77 16.52 -4.86
CA THR A 185 14.92 15.59 -5.60
C THR A 185 15.78 14.69 -6.48
N ALA A 186 15.57 13.38 -6.36
CA ALA A 186 16.18 12.38 -7.23
C ALA A 186 15.11 11.71 -8.11
N ARG A 187 15.44 11.51 -9.40
CA ARG A 187 14.62 10.73 -10.32
C ARG A 187 15.18 9.30 -10.43
N ALA A 188 14.30 8.32 -10.33
CA ALA A 188 14.69 6.92 -10.47
C ALA A 188 13.51 6.10 -11.01
N VAL A 189 13.79 4.93 -11.57
CA VAL A 189 12.75 3.98 -11.96
C VAL A 189 12.37 3.09 -10.78
N VAL A 190 11.10 2.77 -10.63
CA VAL A 190 10.66 1.72 -9.73
C VAL A 190 11.13 0.38 -10.29
N ALA A 191 12.16 -0.20 -9.69
CA ALA A 191 12.76 -1.42 -10.16
C ALA A 191 11.94 -2.65 -9.78
N ARG A 192 11.49 -2.69 -8.53
CA ARG A 192 10.66 -3.78 -7.97
C ARG A 192 10.03 -3.37 -6.66
N VAL A 193 9.02 -4.12 -6.27
CA VAL A 193 8.40 -4.02 -4.95
C VAL A 193 8.61 -5.36 -4.24
N ASP A 194 9.41 -5.36 -3.19
CA ASP A 194 9.70 -6.53 -2.38
C ASP A 194 8.69 -6.59 -1.23
N ASN A 195 7.83 -7.60 -1.18
CA ASN A 195 6.89 -7.80 -0.08
C ASN A 195 7.32 -8.98 0.80
N LYS A 196 8.14 -8.70 1.81
CA LYS A 196 8.54 -9.70 2.81
C LYS A 196 7.82 -9.45 4.12
N ASN A 197 7.17 -10.49 4.65
CA ASN A 197 6.44 -10.44 5.92
C ASN A 197 5.38 -9.33 5.96
N ASN A 198 4.63 -9.19 4.87
CA ASN A 198 3.61 -8.14 4.71
C ASN A 198 4.16 -6.72 4.97
N ASN A 199 5.41 -6.48 4.55
CA ASN A 199 6.06 -5.18 4.64
C ASN A 199 6.64 -4.80 3.27
N PRO A 200 5.87 -4.13 2.40
CA PRO A 200 6.30 -3.77 1.06
C PRO A 200 7.44 -2.76 1.12
N LYS A 201 8.51 -3.06 0.38
CA LYS A 201 9.64 -2.16 0.16
C LYS A 201 9.72 -1.82 -1.30
N ILE A 202 9.58 -0.57 -1.62
CA ILE A 202 9.67 -0.07 -2.99
C ILE A 202 11.15 0.21 -3.28
N ILE A 203 11.71 -0.57 -4.20
CA ILE A 203 13.12 -0.45 -4.58
C ILE A 203 13.23 0.35 -5.88
N LEU A 204 13.97 1.43 -5.78
CA LEU A 204 14.29 2.30 -6.91
C LEU A 204 15.62 1.92 -7.53
N SER A 205 15.80 2.23 -8.82
CA SER A 205 17.06 2.06 -9.52
C SER A 205 17.33 3.24 -10.46
N ARG A 206 18.60 3.67 -10.49
CA ARG A 206 19.16 4.59 -11.47
C ARG A 206 20.15 3.89 -12.41
N THR A 207 20.55 2.66 -12.06
CA THR A 207 21.47 1.84 -12.86
C THR A 207 20.75 0.99 -13.90
N SER A 208 19.46 0.72 -13.71
CA SER A 208 18.66 -0.11 -14.62
C SER A 208 18.65 0.44 -16.06
N PRO A 209 18.76 -0.43 -17.08
CA PRO A 209 18.52 -0.02 -18.47
C PRO A 209 17.15 0.59 -18.69
N VAL A 210 16.13 0.15 -17.94
CA VAL A 210 14.76 0.68 -18.02
C VAL A 210 14.73 2.15 -17.63
N PHE A 211 15.54 2.58 -16.66
CA PHE A 211 15.65 4.00 -16.33
C PHE A 211 16.06 4.85 -17.52
N LEU A 212 17.09 4.42 -18.24
CA LEU A 212 17.54 5.13 -19.42
C LEU A 212 16.50 5.09 -20.55
N GLN A 213 15.85 3.95 -20.76
CA GLN A 213 14.74 3.84 -21.72
C GLN A 213 13.64 4.87 -21.45
N ARG A 214 13.21 4.97 -20.21
CA ARG A 214 12.17 5.92 -19.80
C ARG A 214 12.60 7.37 -19.95
N LEU A 215 13.88 7.69 -19.72
CA LEU A 215 14.40 9.02 -19.97
C LEU A 215 14.32 9.38 -21.48
N PHE A 216 14.61 8.42 -22.38
CA PHE A 216 14.43 8.63 -23.81
C PHE A 216 12.97 8.82 -24.20
N GLU A 217 12.06 8.04 -23.64
CA GLU A 217 10.62 8.19 -23.88
C GLU A 217 10.09 9.57 -23.43
N MET A 218 10.65 10.12 -22.34
CA MET A 218 10.29 11.45 -21.86
C MET A 218 10.83 12.61 -22.71
N GLU A 219 12.05 12.46 -23.24
CA GLU A 219 12.76 13.51 -23.97
C GLU A 219 12.53 13.46 -25.49
N VAL A 220 12.15 12.30 -26.03
CA VAL A 220 11.97 12.06 -27.46
C VAL A 220 10.52 11.70 -27.76
N PRO A 221 9.71 12.68 -28.22
CA PRO A 221 8.29 12.47 -28.49
C PRO A 221 8.04 11.34 -29.51
N GLU A 222 8.91 11.19 -30.51
CA GLU A 222 8.79 10.16 -31.55
C GLU A 222 8.90 8.73 -30.98
N ILE A 223 9.57 8.53 -29.84
CA ILE A 223 9.59 7.27 -29.11
C ILE A 223 8.28 7.09 -28.35
N ASN A 224 7.81 8.13 -27.70
CA ASN A 224 6.54 8.10 -26.95
C ASN A 224 5.33 7.84 -27.88
N ASP A 225 5.39 8.39 -29.10
CA ASP A 225 4.37 8.21 -30.14
C ASP A 225 4.48 6.86 -30.87
N GLY A 226 5.50 6.04 -30.54
CA GLY A 226 5.71 4.72 -31.12
C GLY A 226 6.30 4.72 -32.54
N LEU A 227 6.74 5.89 -33.06
CA LEU A 227 7.37 6.01 -34.38
C LEU A 227 8.81 5.49 -34.39
N ILE A 228 9.48 5.59 -33.24
CA ILE A 228 10.81 5.07 -32.99
C ILE A 228 10.76 4.06 -31.85
N THR A 229 11.43 2.92 -32.03
CA THR A 229 11.50 1.88 -31.01
C THR A 229 12.95 1.69 -30.54
N ILE A 230 13.12 1.62 -29.21
CA ILE A 230 14.39 1.21 -28.62
C ILE A 230 14.47 -0.31 -28.62
N LYS A 231 15.41 -0.89 -29.43
CA LYS A 231 15.57 -2.35 -29.54
C LYS A 231 16.45 -2.93 -28.45
N LYS A 232 17.51 -2.23 -28.07
CA LYS A 232 18.46 -2.72 -27.06
C LYS A 232 19.19 -1.56 -26.39
N ILE A 233 19.44 -1.71 -25.11
CA ILE A 233 20.26 -0.82 -24.30
C ILE A 233 21.39 -1.63 -23.67
N ALA A 234 22.63 -1.18 -23.83
CA ALA A 234 23.77 -1.65 -23.08
C ALA A 234 24.47 -0.45 -22.44
N ARG A 235 24.58 -0.45 -21.10
CA ARG A 235 25.15 0.69 -20.37
C ARG A 235 26.10 0.25 -19.26
N ILE A 236 27.07 1.11 -18.98
CA ILE A 236 27.84 1.14 -17.75
C ILE A 236 27.38 2.39 -17.03
N PRO A 237 26.60 2.25 -15.90
CA PRO A 237 26.00 3.37 -15.22
C PRO A 237 27.03 4.43 -14.83
N GLY A 238 26.77 5.68 -15.18
CA GLY A 238 27.66 6.82 -14.91
C GLY A 238 28.81 7.01 -15.86
N GLU A 239 29.07 6.06 -16.79
CA GLU A 239 30.16 6.15 -17.73
C GLU A 239 29.67 6.30 -19.18
N ARG A 240 29.01 5.29 -19.71
CA ARG A 240 28.59 5.25 -21.12
C ARG A 240 27.38 4.34 -21.34
N ALA A 241 26.65 4.62 -22.41
CA ALA A 241 25.58 3.76 -22.88
C ALA A 241 25.58 3.64 -24.39
N LYS A 242 25.17 2.49 -24.92
CA LYS A 242 24.90 2.24 -26.33
C LYS A 242 23.45 1.85 -26.48
N ILE A 243 22.75 2.48 -27.41
CA ILE A 243 21.30 2.30 -27.59
C ILE A 243 21.11 2.01 -29.10
N ALA A 244 20.44 0.91 -29.39
CA ALA A 244 19.98 0.58 -30.72
C ALA A 244 18.54 1.05 -30.89
N VAL A 245 18.30 1.90 -31.87
CA VAL A 245 16.99 2.44 -32.21
C VAL A 245 16.61 2.09 -33.64
N GLU A 246 15.29 1.94 -33.86
CA GLU A 246 14.71 1.67 -35.17
C GLU A 246 13.50 2.55 -35.39
N SER A 247 13.36 3.10 -36.59
CA SER A 247 12.16 3.82 -37.00
C SER A 247 11.26 2.94 -37.86
N TYR A 248 9.95 3.09 -37.67
CA TYR A 248 8.94 2.47 -38.55
C TYR A 248 8.61 3.34 -39.77
N ASP A 249 9.04 4.60 -39.81
CA ASP A 249 8.86 5.52 -40.92
C ASP A 249 10.26 5.84 -41.54
N ASP A 250 10.45 5.46 -42.77
CA ASP A 250 11.70 5.70 -43.52
C ASP A 250 12.10 7.18 -43.67
N ARG A 251 11.13 8.09 -43.39
CA ARG A 251 11.34 9.54 -43.43
C ARG A 251 11.92 10.10 -42.14
N ILE A 252 11.93 9.30 -41.06
CA ILE A 252 12.40 9.71 -39.74
C ILE A 252 13.80 9.09 -39.53
N ASP A 253 14.80 9.94 -39.37
CA ASP A 253 16.11 9.50 -38.86
C ASP A 253 16.00 9.23 -37.35
N PRO A 254 16.06 7.95 -36.92
CA PRO A 254 15.86 7.60 -35.49
C PRO A 254 17.01 8.12 -34.61
N VAL A 255 18.22 8.22 -35.15
CA VAL A 255 19.39 8.72 -34.40
C VAL A 255 19.31 10.24 -34.27
N GLY A 256 19.04 10.95 -35.37
CA GLY A 256 18.85 12.40 -35.35
C GLY A 256 17.72 12.85 -34.42
N ALA A 257 16.61 12.12 -34.41
CA ALA A 257 15.50 12.41 -33.53
C ALA A 257 15.87 12.25 -32.04
N CYS A 258 16.59 11.19 -31.67
CA CYS A 258 17.06 10.96 -30.30
C CYS A 258 18.12 11.97 -29.85
N VAL A 259 19.01 12.39 -30.75
CA VAL A 259 20.05 13.40 -30.45
C VAL A 259 19.41 14.79 -30.30
N GLY A 260 18.47 15.11 -31.18
CA GLY A 260 17.83 16.43 -31.26
C GLY A 260 18.73 17.52 -31.86
N VAL A 261 18.16 18.68 -32.14
CA VAL A 261 18.87 19.82 -32.73
C VAL A 261 20.03 20.23 -31.80
N LYS A 262 21.26 20.17 -32.35
CA LYS A 262 22.51 20.47 -31.61
C LYS A 262 22.68 19.65 -30.33
N GLY A 263 22.10 18.46 -30.26
CA GLY A 263 22.19 17.59 -29.07
C GLY A 263 21.26 17.98 -27.90
N SER A 264 20.24 18.80 -28.12
CA SER A 264 19.40 19.33 -27.06
C SER A 264 18.71 18.27 -26.26
N ARG A 265 18.22 17.18 -26.90
CA ARG A 265 17.52 16.07 -26.23
C ARG A 265 18.48 15.15 -25.51
N ILE A 266 19.54 14.74 -26.21
CA ILE A 266 20.52 13.82 -25.60
C ILE A 266 21.27 14.46 -24.43
N HIS A 267 21.47 15.77 -24.40
CA HIS A 267 22.09 16.48 -23.28
C HIS A 267 21.28 16.35 -21.97
N GLY A 268 19.94 16.40 -22.04
CA GLY A 268 19.07 16.18 -20.88
C GLY A 268 19.26 14.79 -20.31
N ILE A 269 19.27 13.78 -21.17
CA ILE A 269 19.41 12.36 -20.79
C ILE A 269 20.80 12.09 -20.21
N VAL A 270 21.85 12.60 -20.87
CA VAL A 270 23.24 12.40 -20.41
C VAL A 270 23.46 13.08 -19.06
N ARG A 271 22.97 14.28 -18.87
CA ARG A 271 23.06 14.98 -17.60
C ARG A 271 22.46 14.20 -16.44
N GLU A 272 21.40 13.44 -16.70
CA GLU A 272 20.70 12.65 -15.69
C GLU A 272 21.34 11.27 -15.47
N SER A 273 21.93 10.67 -16.49
CA SER A 273 22.35 9.24 -16.49
C SER A 273 23.84 8.98 -16.56
N VAL A 274 24.65 10.00 -16.89
CA VAL A 274 26.09 9.90 -17.09
C VAL A 274 26.80 11.07 -16.39
N SER A 275 27.98 10.85 -15.83
CA SER A 275 28.79 11.91 -15.26
C SER A 275 29.34 12.83 -16.36
N TYR A 276 29.41 14.12 -16.08
CA TYR A 276 29.74 15.22 -17.01
C TYR A 276 31.10 15.12 -17.72
N THR A 277 31.94 14.14 -17.48
CA THR A 277 33.36 14.15 -17.85
C THR A 277 33.70 13.56 -19.20
N HIS A 278 32.84 12.83 -19.91
CA HIS A 278 33.19 12.21 -21.17
C HIS A 278 32.04 12.14 -22.19
N LEU A 279 31.71 13.27 -22.80
CA LEU A 279 30.95 13.32 -24.04
C LEU A 279 31.92 13.36 -25.23
N ARG A 280 32.18 12.20 -25.84
CA ARG A 280 32.60 12.12 -27.25
C ARG A 280 31.42 11.63 -28.06
N ALA A 281 30.76 12.52 -28.76
CA ALA A 281 29.90 12.15 -29.87
C ALA A 281 30.79 11.44 -30.92
N HIS A 282 30.71 10.13 -31.01
CA HIS A 282 31.16 9.44 -32.21
C HIS A 282 29.98 9.46 -33.20
N GLU A 283 30.10 10.30 -34.20
CA GLU A 283 29.27 10.26 -35.39
C GLU A 283 29.59 8.96 -36.17
N THR A 284 28.94 7.91 -35.83
CA THR A 284 28.76 6.76 -36.69
C THR A 284 27.34 6.33 -36.71
N SER A 285 26.79 6.16 -37.86
CA SER A 285 25.37 6.12 -38.23
C SER A 285 24.52 4.99 -37.66
N GLN A 286 24.89 4.33 -36.58
CA GLN A 286 24.10 3.28 -35.95
C GLN A 286 24.24 3.17 -34.44
N ASP A 287 25.11 3.93 -33.77
CA ASP A 287 25.30 3.82 -32.31
C ASP A 287 25.17 5.19 -31.64
N LEU A 288 24.17 5.36 -30.80
CA LEU A 288 24.11 6.43 -29.78
C LEU A 288 25.03 6.04 -28.63
N VAL A 289 26.03 6.80 -28.33
CA VAL A 289 26.96 6.60 -27.20
C VAL A 289 26.62 7.52 -26.04
#